data_d59b2d58abdf31a2d517e9f0f30e0542
#
_entry.id   d59b2d58abdf31a2d517e9f0f30e0542
#
_cell.length_a   1.000
_cell.length_b   1.000
_cell.length_c   1.000
_cell.angle_alpha   90.00
_cell.angle_beta   90.00
_cell.angle_gamma   90.00
#
_symmetry.space_group_name_H-M   'P 1'
#
loop_
_entity.id
_entity.type
_entity.pdbx_description
1 polymer ?
#
loop_
_entity_poly.entity_id
_entity_poly.type
_entity_poly.pdbx_seq_one_letter_code
_entity_poly.pdbx_strand_id
1 'polypeptide(L)'
;MTTTTTSAITATTATANAAPLVRSAVTVARRTAWLAGALFWTAFAVLEGVNHGWLAGALALLFLLLPDLTFLIALDEAPRMAKGQLPPRAVPYYNAMHRALVPLALLTAYAVQPFFFWPPAFAALCGWLAHISYDRAFGYGLRTKEGFQRDFRQDFRQDLQRD
;
A
#
# COMPACT_ATOMS: atom_id res chain seq x y z
N MET A 1 -11.88 53.30 -17.93
CA MET A 1 -11.92 51.87 -18.35
C MET A 1 -10.71 51.12 -17.79
N THR A 2 -10.64 50.86 -16.45
CA THR A 2 -9.42 50.25 -15.83
C THR A 2 -9.75 49.47 -14.57
N THR A 3 -10.80 48.64 -14.51
CA THR A 3 -11.16 47.90 -13.30
C THR A 3 -11.24 46.36 -13.45
N THR A 4 -10.96 45.81 -14.63
CA THR A 4 -11.18 44.36 -14.88
C THR A 4 -9.93 43.48 -14.68
N THR A 5 -8.72 44.07 -14.70
CA THR A 5 -7.47 43.27 -14.69
C THR A 5 -7.04 42.81 -13.28
N THR A 6 -7.35 43.58 -12.24
CA THR A 6 -6.90 43.28 -10.87
C THR A 6 -7.64 42.07 -10.26
N SER A 7 -8.93 41.92 -10.59
CA SER A 7 -9.75 40.79 -10.03
C SER A 7 -9.34 39.42 -10.58
N ALA A 8 -8.93 39.36 -11.83
CA ALA A 8 -8.48 38.10 -12.47
C ALA A 8 -7.12 37.60 -11.90
N ILE A 9 -6.19 38.54 -11.63
CA ILE A 9 -4.87 38.20 -11.08
C ILE A 9 -5.00 37.65 -9.64
N THR A 10 -5.87 38.24 -8.83
CA THR A 10 -6.08 37.83 -7.44
C THR A 10 -6.73 36.43 -7.36
N ALA A 11 -7.67 36.12 -8.25
CA ALA A 11 -8.30 34.80 -8.32
C ALA A 11 -7.29 33.69 -8.76
N THR A 12 -6.43 34.00 -9.74
CA THR A 12 -5.44 33.07 -10.26
C THR A 12 -4.35 32.74 -9.21
N THR A 13 -3.92 33.73 -8.42
CA THR A 13 -2.94 33.49 -7.34
C THR A 13 -3.53 32.75 -6.16
N ALA A 14 -4.79 32.95 -5.80
CA ALA A 14 -5.47 32.23 -4.74
C ALA A 14 -5.64 30.72 -5.08
N THR A 15 -6.01 30.40 -6.31
CA THR A 15 -6.13 29.02 -6.77
C THR A 15 -4.78 28.31 -6.90
N ALA A 16 -3.73 29.03 -7.33
CA ALA A 16 -2.37 28.47 -7.41
C ALA A 16 -1.81 28.11 -6.02
N ASN A 17 -2.10 28.92 -4.99
CA ASN A 17 -1.66 28.66 -3.62
C ASN A 17 -2.49 27.58 -2.89
N ALA A 18 -3.76 27.38 -3.26
CA ALA A 18 -4.62 26.35 -2.67
C ALA A 18 -4.25 24.92 -3.12
N ALA A 19 -3.78 24.76 -4.34
CA ALA A 19 -3.48 23.45 -4.91
C ALA A 19 -2.43 22.62 -4.13
N PRO A 20 -1.31 23.17 -3.63
CA PRO A 20 -0.34 22.41 -2.85
C PRO A 20 -0.90 22.01 -1.46
N LEU A 21 -1.69 22.88 -0.83
CA LEU A 21 -2.30 22.59 0.48
C LEU A 21 -3.33 21.45 0.39
N VAL A 22 -4.20 21.49 -0.61
CA VAL A 22 -5.18 20.42 -0.86
C VAL A 22 -4.47 19.08 -1.15
N ARG A 23 -3.40 19.10 -1.94
CA ARG A 23 -2.60 17.89 -2.22
C ARG A 23 -1.95 17.32 -0.97
N SER A 24 -1.43 18.16 -0.10
CA SER A 24 -0.86 17.74 1.19
C SER A 24 -1.93 17.12 2.07
N ALA A 25 -3.09 17.76 2.22
CA ALA A 25 -4.20 17.27 3.02
C ALA A 25 -4.71 15.89 2.54
N VAL A 26 -4.89 15.71 1.23
CA VAL A 26 -5.29 14.41 0.65
C VAL A 26 -4.24 13.33 0.91
N THR A 27 -2.96 13.65 0.81
CA THR A 27 -1.88 12.69 1.08
C THR A 27 -1.87 12.28 2.55
N VAL A 28 -2.02 13.23 3.47
CA VAL A 28 -2.10 12.97 4.91
C VAL A 28 -3.33 12.12 5.22
N ALA A 29 -4.51 12.51 4.76
CA ALA A 29 -5.76 11.76 4.99
C ALA A 29 -5.65 10.30 4.50
N ARG A 30 -5.09 10.10 3.31
CA ARG A 30 -4.87 8.75 2.77
C ARG A 30 -3.91 7.92 3.64
N ARG A 31 -2.78 8.50 4.08
CA ARG A 31 -1.83 7.82 4.95
C ARG A 31 -2.43 7.49 6.31
N THR A 32 -3.19 8.41 6.88
CA THR A 32 -3.91 8.19 8.15
C THR A 32 -4.95 7.08 8.02
N ALA A 33 -5.71 7.04 6.93
CA ALA A 33 -6.66 5.96 6.67
C ALA A 33 -5.96 4.59 6.56
N TRP A 34 -4.81 4.52 5.87
CA TRP A 34 -4.02 3.30 5.81
C TRP A 34 -3.43 2.90 7.16
N LEU A 35 -2.98 3.87 7.97
CA LEU A 35 -2.50 3.59 9.32
C LEU A 35 -3.62 3.06 10.23
N ALA A 36 -4.81 3.63 10.15
CA ALA A 36 -5.97 3.11 10.86
C ALA A 36 -6.31 1.67 10.44
N GLY A 37 -6.25 1.37 9.14
CA GLY A 37 -6.38 0.01 8.61
C GLY A 37 -5.29 -0.94 9.12
N ALA A 38 -4.04 -0.48 9.19
CA ALA A 38 -2.93 -1.27 9.72
C ALA A 38 -3.15 -1.65 11.19
N LEU A 39 -3.55 -0.69 12.01
CA LEU A 39 -3.86 -0.91 13.42
C LEU A 39 -5.07 -1.85 13.60
N PHE A 40 -6.10 -1.68 12.77
CA PHE A 40 -7.29 -2.54 12.76
C PHE A 40 -6.90 -4.01 12.48
N TRP A 41 -6.18 -4.28 11.39
CA TRP A 41 -5.75 -5.63 11.04
C TRP A 41 -4.76 -6.22 12.05
N THR A 42 -3.87 -5.41 12.62
CA THR A 42 -2.97 -5.83 13.69
C THR A 42 -3.74 -6.24 14.94
N ALA A 43 -4.77 -5.47 15.33
CA ALA A 43 -5.61 -5.83 16.47
C ALA A 43 -6.29 -7.19 16.28
N PHE A 44 -6.85 -7.46 15.10
CA PHE A 44 -7.43 -8.78 14.80
C PHE A 44 -6.37 -9.89 14.81
N ALA A 45 -5.20 -9.67 14.21
CA ALA A 45 -4.12 -10.65 14.23
C ALA A 45 -3.68 -11.01 15.65
N VAL A 46 -3.57 -10.01 16.53
CA VAL A 46 -3.24 -10.22 17.96
C VAL A 46 -4.37 -10.94 18.69
N LEU A 47 -5.63 -10.53 18.50
CA LEU A 47 -6.78 -11.19 19.12
C LEU A 47 -6.88 -12.66 18.73
N GLU A 48 -6.66 -12.98 17.47
CA GLU A 48 -6.62 -14.36 17.01
C GLU A 48 -5.50 -15.17 17.67
N GLY A 49 -4.31 -14.58 17.81
CA GLY A 49 -3.19 -15.21 18.52
C GLY A 49 -3.50 -15.47 19.99
N VAL A 50 -4.16 -14.52 20.67
CA VAL A 50 -4.57 -14.67 22.08
C VAL A 50 -5.66 -15.72 22.25
N ASN A 51 -6.68 -15.72 21.37
CA ASN A 51 -7.85 -16.57 21.51
C ASN A 51 -7.63 -18.00 20.99
N HIS A 52 -6.78 -18.18 19.96
CA HIS A 52 -6.62 -19.44 19.25
C HIS A 52 -5.19 -20.02 19.33
N GLY A 53 -4.36 -19.42 20.20
CA GLY A 53 -3.06 -19.96 20.59
C GLY A 53 -1.91 -19.58 19.65
N TRP A 54 -0.73 -20.12 20.00
CA TRP A 54 0.55 -19.72 19.41
C TRP A 54 0.62 -19.87 17.88
N LEU A 55 -0.06 -20.88 17.31
CA LEU A 55 -0.04 -21.13 15.87
C LEU A 55 -0.71 -19.98 15.09
N ALA A 56 -1.84 -19.47 15.59
CA ALA A 56 -2.49 -18.30 14.98
C ALA A 56 -1.59 -17.06 15.04
N GLY A 57 -0.98 -16.81 16.19
CA GLY A 57 -0.02 -15.71 16.36
C GLY A 57 1.22 -15.85 15.47
N ALA A 58 1.79 -17.06 15.38
CA ALA A 58 2.95 -17.33 14.55
C ALA A 58 2.65 -17.14 13.06
N LEU A 59 1.49 -17.61 12.57
CA LEU A 59 1.09 -17.40 11.19
C LEU A 59 0.75 -15.94 10.89
N ALA A 60 0.14 -15.21 11.82
CA ALA A 60 -0.06 -13.77 11.68
C ALA A 60 1.27 -13.04 11.52
N LEU A 61 2.26 -13.33 12.35
CA LEU A 61 3.60 -12.76 12.27
C LEU A 61 4.34 -13.18 11.00
N LEU A 62 4.25 -14.44 10.61
CA LEU A 62 4.83 -14.92 9.37
C LEU A 62 4.29 -14.15 8.17
N PHE A 63 2.98 -14.00 8.07
CA PHE A 63 2.34 -13.30 6.95
C PHE A 63 2.47 -11.77 7.03
N LEU A 64 2.76 -11.22 8.21
CA LEU A 64 3.19 -9.84 8.36
C LEU A 64 4.58 -9.59 7.74
N LEU A 65 5.47 -10.59 7.73
CA LEU A 65 6.84 -10.46 7.23
C LEU A 65 7.01 -11.03 5.81
N LEU A 66 6.16 -11.98 5.42
CA LEU A 66 6.26 -12.73 4.17
C LEU A 66 6.33 -11.86 2.91
N PRO A 67 5.56 -10.76 2.77
CA PRO A 67 5.63 -9.93 1.57
C PRO A 67 7.04 -9.39 1.31
N ASP A 68 7.78 -9.02 2.35
CA ASP A 68 9.14 -8.51 2.23
C ASP A 68 10.17 -9.59 1.89
N LEU A 69 9.89 -10.85 2.18
CA LEU A 69 10.77 -11.95 1.78
C LEU A 69 10.91 -12.07 0.25
N THR A 70 10.02 -11.43 -0.52
CA THR A 70 10.14 -11.33 -1.97
C THR A 70 11.40 -10.58 -2.41
N PHE A 71 12.01 -9.75 -1.56
CA PHE A 71 13.31 -9.13 -1.82
C PHE A 71 14.44 -10.15 -1.96
N LEU A 72 14.32 -11.30 -1.32
CA LEU A 72 15.35 -12.36 -1.35
C LEU A 72 15.43 -13.08 -2.70
N ILE A 73 14.38 -12.99 -3.55
CA ILE A 73 14.28 -13.70 -4.83
C ILE A 73 15.41 -13.32 -5.80
N ALA A 74 15.90 -12.07 -5.71
CA ALA A 74 16.94 -11.56 -6.59
C ALA A 74 18.02 -10.79 -5.81
N LEU A 75 18.38 -11.32 -4.63
CA LEU A 75 19.37 -10.70 -3.77
C LEU A 75 20.76 -10.61 -4.42
N ASP A 76 21.09 -11.55 -5.30
CA ASP A 76 22.29 -11.59 -6.10
C ASP A 76 22.41 -10.41 -7.09
N GLU A 77 21.29 -9.87 -7.54
CA GLU A 77 21.23 -8.72 -8.45
C GLU A 77 21.26 -7.37 -7.69
N ALA A 78 20.90 -7.36 -6.42
CA ALA A 78 20.73 -6.14 -5.61
C ALA A 78 21.95 -5.20 -5.62
N PRO A 79 23.23 -5.68 -5.56
CA PRO A 79 24.40 -4.79 -5.59
C PRO A 79 24.56 -4.01 -6.89
N ARG A 80 23.91 -4.43 -7.98
CA ARG A 80 23.97 -3.79 -9.31
C ARG A 80 22.85 -2.79 -9.55
N MET A 81 21.89 -2.71 -8.63
CA MET A 81 20.70 -1.87 -8.76
C MET A 81 20.96 -0.44 -8.30
N ALA A 82 20.25 0.51 -8.89
CA ALA A 82 20.28 1.90 -8.44
C ALA A 82 19.60 2.02 -7.05
N LYS A 83 19.93 3.08 -6.32
CA LYS A 83 19.34 3.33 -4.99
C LYS A 83 17.79 3.35 -5.06
N GLY A 84 17.15 2.49 -4.30
CA GLY A 84 15.70 2.37 -4.24
C GLY A 84 15.07 1.56 -5.37
N GLN A 85 15.88 0.98 -6.27
CA GLN A 85 15.44 0.08 -7.32
C GLN A 85 15.40 -1.36 -6.83
N LEU A 86 14.29 -2.05 -7.05
CA LEU A 86 14.17 -3.49 -6.87
C LEU A 86 14.62 -4.20 -8.16
N PRO A 87 15.38 -5.31 -8.09
CA PRO A 87 15.70 -6.07 -9.29
C PRO A 87 14.44 -6.46 -10.06
N PRO A 88 14.40 -6.25 -11.40
CA PRO A 88 13.21 -6.51 -12.21
C PRO A 88 12.64 -7.93 -12.07
N ARG A 89 13.52 -8.92 -11.83
CA ARG A 89 13.14 -10.31 -11.58
C ARG A 89 12.26 -10.49 -10.33
N ALA A 90 12.47 -9.69 -9.27
CA ALA A 90 11.69 -9.75 -8.04
C ALA A 90 10.37 -8.97 -8.13
N VAL A 91 10.23 -8.02 -9.06
CA VAL A 91 9.07 -7.11 -9.17
C VAL A 91 7.72 -7.83 -9.25
N PRO A 92 7.52 -8.87 -10.08
CA PRO A 92 6.21 -9.53 -10.18
C PRO A 92 5.77 -10.16 -8.85
N TYR A 93 6.69 -10.79 -8.13
CA TYR A 93 6.43 -11.40 -6.83
C TYR A 93 6.15 -10.35 -5.76
N TYR A 94 6.97 -9.30 -5.70
CA TYR A 94 6.74 -8.16 -4.83
C TYR A 94 5.35 -7.56 -5.06
N ASN A 95 5.03 -7.22 -6.31
CA ASN A 95 3.75 -6.61 -6.64
C ASN A 95 2.56 -7.53 -6.34
N ALA A 96 2.69 -8.85 -6.51
CA ALA A 96 1.64 -9.80 -6.16
C ALA A 96 1.38 -9.80 -4.66
N MET A 97 2.44 -9.86 -3.85
CA MET A 97 2.35 -9.87 -2.38
C MET A 97 1.90 -8.54 -1.78
N HIS A 98 2.12 -7.41 -2.46
CA HIS A 98 1.75 -6.07 -2.00
C HIS A 98 0.45 -5.52 -2.62
N ARG A 99 -0.33 -6.36 -3.33
CA ARG A 99 -1.70 -6.01 -3.79
C ARG A 99 -2.72 -6.34 -2.72
N ALA A 100 -3.30 -5.33 -2.08
CA ALA A 100 -4.31 -5.52 -1.03
C ALA A 100 -5.53 -6.34 -1.49
N LEU A 101 -5.86 -6.32 -2.79
CA LEU A 101 -6.96 -7.11 -3.35
C LEU A 101 -6.73 -8.62 -3.20
N VAL A 102 -5.48 -9.11 -3.16
CA VAL A 102 -5.17 -10.54 -3.02
C VAL A 102 -5.61 -11.05 -1.64
N PRO A 103 -5.05 -10.55 -0.51
CA PRO A 103 -5.49 -11.01 0.81
C PRO A 103 -6.95 -10.64 1.11
N LEU A 104 -7.51 -9.55 0.57
CA LEU A 104 -8.93 -9.23 0.72
C LEU A 104 -9.83 -10.24 0.01
N ALA A 105 -9.48 -10.67 -1.21
CA ALA A 105 -10.23 -11.69 -1.92
C ALA A 105 -10.19 -13.04 -1.18
N LEU A 106 -9.01 -13.42 -0.67
CA LEU A 106 -8.85 -14.63 0.15
C LEU A 106 -9.63 -14.55 1.46
N LEU A 107 -9.62 -13.38 2.13
CA LEU A 107 -10.39 -13.14 3.34
C LEU A 107 -11.89 -13.21 3.08
N THR A 108 -12.36 -12.63 1.97
CA THR A 108 -13.76 -12.72 1.56
C THR A 108 -14.14 -14.18 1.29
N ALA A 109 -13.32 -14.91 0.53
CA ALA A 109 -13.56 -16.33 0.26
C ALA A 109 -13.59 -17.15 1.56
N TYR A 110 -12.70 -16.86 2.51
CA TYR A 110 -12.69 -17.48 3.83
C TYR A 110 -13.97 -17.17 4.62
N ALA A 111 -14.45 -15.94 4.56
CA ALA A 111 -15.61 -15.50 5.36
C ALA A 111 -16.96 -16.01 4.82
N VAL A 112 -17.09 -16.23 3.50
CA VAL A 112 -18.36 -16.65 2.89
C VAL A 112 -18.52 -18.15 2.76
N GLN A 113 -17.45 -18.92 2.86
CA GLN A 113 -17.53 -20.37 2.76
C GLN A 113 -18.00 -21.00 4.08
N PRO A 114 -18.95 -21.94 4.09
CA PRO A 114 -19.52 -22.48 5.33
C PRO A 114 -18.81 -23.73 5.87
N PHE A 115 -17.80 -24.26 5.13
CA PHE A 115 -17.29 -25.61 5.40
C PHE A 115 -15.96 -25.64 6.14
N PHE A 116 -15.24 -24.50 6.21
CA PHE A 116 -13.89 -24.44 6.73
C PHE A 116 -13.71 -23.27 7.68
N PHE A 117 -13.59 -23.58 8.96
CA PHE A 117 -13.24 -22.59 9.97
C PHE A 117 -11.88 -22.95 10.57
N TRP A 118 -10.86 -22.15 10.22
CA TRP A 118 -9.51 -22.33 10.73
C TRP A 118 -8.91 -20.96 11.14
N PRO A 119 -9.03 -20.60 12.42
CA PRO A 119 -8.58 -19.29 12.92
C PRO A 119 -7.16 -18.88 12.54
N PRO A 120 -6.15 -19.81 12.49
CA PRO A 120 -4.82 -19.44 12.05
C PRO A 120 -4.75 -18.90 10.61
N ALA A 121 -5.63 -19.35 9.69
CA ALA A 121 -5.69 -18.79 8.34
C ALA A 121 -6.24 -17.36 8.35
N PHE A 122 -7.26 -17.09 9.14
CA PHE A 122 -7.77 -15.73 9.32
C PHE A 122 -6.70 -14.80 9.92
N ALA A 123 -5.99 -15.26 10.95
CA ALA A 123 -4.89 -14.52 11.57
C ALA A 123 -3.77 -14.20 10.56
N ALA A 124 -3.39 -15.16 9.71
CA ALA A 124 -2.42 -14.98 8.63
C ALA A 124 -2.85 -13.88 7.65
N LEU A 125 -4.11 -13.91 7.21
CA LEU A 125 -4.66 -12.90 6.29
C LEU A 125 -4.70 -11.50 6.93
N CYS A 126 -5.03 -11.41 8.22
CA CYS A 126 -4.95 -10.16 8.99
C CYS A 126 -3.50 -9.65 9.06
N GLY A 127 -2.52 -10.50 9.32
CA GLY A 127 -1.09 -10.15 9.30
C GLY A 127 -0.66 -9.60 7.94
N TRP A 128 -1.06 -10.25 6.85
CA TRP A 128 -0.75 -9.81 5.50
C TRP A 128 -1.39 -8.45 5.16
N LEU A 129 -2.66 -8.24 5.52
CA LEU A 129 -3.35 -6.96 5.35
C LEU A 129 -2.73 -5.85 6.20
N ALA A 130 -2.30 -6.17 7.43
CA ALA A 130 -1.57 -5.23 8.29
C ALA A 130 -0.27 -4.76 7.62
N HIS A 131 0.55 -5.69 7.10
CA HIS A 131 1.78 -5.37 6.36
C HIS A 131 1.53 -4.37 5.23
N ILE A 132 0.61 -4.71 4.31
CA ILE A 132 0.30 -3.84 3.16
C ILE A 132 -0.20 -2.47 3.62
N SER A 133 -0.99 -2.44 4.70
CA SER A 133 -1.54 -1.19 5.23
C SER A 133 -0.45 -0.31 5.85
N TYR A 134 0.53 -0.87 6.56
CA TYR A 134 1.70 -0.15 7.04
C TYR A 134 2.52 0.41 5.89
N ASP A 135 2.79 -0.38 4.87
CA ASP A 135 3.50 0.08 3.67
C ASP A 135 2.83 1.31 3.05
N ARG A 136 1.52 1.26 2.85
CA ARG A 136 0.76 2.39 2.30
C ARG A 136 0.78 3.61 3.21
N ALA A 137 0.71 3.42 4.54
CA ALA A 137 0.79 4.50 5.51
C ALA A 137 2.15 5.20 5.47
N PHE A 138 3.24 4.44 5.36
CA PHE A 138 4.61 4.98 5.23
C PHE A 138 4.91 5.53 3.83
N GLY A 139 4.04 5.27 2.86
CA GLY A 139 4.17 5.79 1.50
C GLY A 139 4.83 4.84 0.53
N TYR A 140 5.07 3.59 0.93
CA TYR A 140 5.54 2.55 0.02
C TYR A 140 4.40 2.07 -0.89
N GLY A 141 4.76 1.70 -2.12
CA GLY A 141 3.79 1.34 -3.15
C GLY A 141 4.21 0.14 -3.99
N LEU A 142 3.42 -0.15 -5.03
CA LEU A 142 3.81 -1.12 -6.05
C LEU A 142 5.02 -0.61 -6.83
N ARG A 143 5.72 -1.51 -7.49
CA ARG A 143 6.90 -1.21 -8.31
C ARG A 143 6.56 -1.17 -9.79
N THR A 144 7.28 -0.35 -10.55
CA THR A 144 7.28 -0.39 -12.02
C THR A 144 7.99 -1.64 -12.50
N LYS A 145 7.91 -1.94 -13.80
CA LYS A 145 8.62 -3.10 -14.39
C LYS A 145 10.13 -3.01 -14.24
N GLU A 146 10.65 -1.77 -14.19
CA GLU A 146 12.07 -1.46 -14.01
C GLU A 146 12.51 -1.53 -12.53
N GLY A 147 11.57 -1.74 -11.59
CA GLY A 147 11.85 -1.90 -10.17
C GLY A 147 11.75 -0.63 -9.32
N PHE A 148 11.43 0.51 -9.91
CA PHE A 148 11.23 1.75 -9.16
C PHE A 148 9.85 1.80 -8.50
N GLN A 149 9.74 2.58 -7.43
CA GLN A 149 8.45 2.81 -6.78
C GLN A 149 7.52 3.56 -7.75
N ARG A 150 6.30 3.05 -7.93
CA ARG A 150 5.29 3.74 -8.74
C ARG A 150 4.90 5.05 -8.08
N ASP A 151 5.09 6.14 -8.79
CA ASP A 151 4.44 7.40 -8.47
C ASP A 151 3.13 7.49 -9.27
N PHE A 152 2.01 7.26 -8.59
CA PHE A 152 0.68 7.30 -9.18
C PHE A 152 0.37 8.62 -9.93
N ARG A 153 1.13 9.67 -9.64
CA ARG A 153 1.00 10.98 -10.29
C ARG A 153 1.69 11.05 -11.64
N GLN A 154 2.79 10.32 -11.81
CA GLN A 154 3.51 10.28 -13.08
C GLN A 154 2.77 9.40 -14.08
N ASP A 155 2.26 8.24 -13.63
CA ASP A 155 1.48 7.33 -14.46
C ASP A 155 0.22 8.05 -15.01
N PHE A 156 -0.55 8.74 -14.15
CA PHE A 156 -1.75 9.48 -14.56
C PHE A 156 -1.46 10.64 -15.50
N ARG A 157 -0.33 11.35 -15.35
CA ARG A 157 0.07 12.43 -16.25
C ARG A 157 0.48 11.91 -17.63
N GLN A 158 1.14 10.76 -17.67
CA GLN A 158 1.55 10.14 -18.93
C GLN A 158 0.34 9.63 -19.72
N ASP A 159 -0.67 9.11 -19.04
CA ASP A 159 -1.91 8.66 -19.68
C ASP A 159 -2.69 9.84 -20.28
N LEU A 160 -2.79 10.98 -19.56
CA LEU A 160 -3.42 12.20 -20.07
C LEU A 160 -2.67 12.90 -21.23
N GLN A 161 -1.39 12.56 -21.44
CA GLN A 161 -0.60 13.10 -22.56
C GLN A 161 -0.59 12.19 -23.79
N ARG A 162 -1.16 10.98 -23.66
CA ARG A 162 -1.27 10.00 -24.77
C ARG A 162 -2.58 10.11 -25.55
N ASP A 163 -3.58 10.74 -24.95
CA ASP A 163 -4.88 11.07 -25.56
C ASP A 163 -4.85 12.46 -26.20
#